data_8fb28027d0cad1cdaf374b732288f16d
#
_entry.id   8fb28027d0cad1cdaf374b732288f16d
#
_cell.length_a   1.000
_cell.length_b   1.000
_cell.length_c   1.000
_cell.angle_alpha   90.00
_cell.angle_beta   90.00
_cell.angle_gamma   90.00
#
_symmetry.space_group_name_H-M   'P 1'
#
loop_
_entity.id
_entity.type
_entity.pdbx_description
1 polymer ?
#
loop_
_entity_poly.entity_id
_entity_poly.type
_entity_poly.pdbx_seq_one_letter_code
_entity_poly.pdbx_strand_id
1 'polypeptide(L)'
;MDNFQKDIDDRANLTLSNRFELLLFRLGTSLNENKSELFGINVFKLREIVPMPEFTKPAGMKSPLMGMVNIRDQVIPVIDLAAVAGCKPTTGLNILLITEYARSVQAFAVESVENIMRLDWKQVHAAETAVSGRYITSIACLDEKTDTNDLAMVLDVEQILYDITPANHDLHATNLKTTKFNIKPGSVAIVAEDSKVARSMLEKGLQAMEIPAQLHITGKDAWEKIGVLAAQAQAEGVPITDKIALVLTDLEMPEMDGFTLTRKIKT
;
A
#
# COMPACT_ATOMS: atom_id res chain seq x y z
N MET A 1 5.43 -19.04 20.07
CA MET A 1 4.15 -18.92 19.35
C MET A 1 3.33 -17.74 19.85
N ASP A 2 3.43 -17.37 21.14
CA ASP A 2 2.59 -16.29 21.75
C ASP A 2 2.86 -14.87 21.24
N ASN A 3 4.09 -14.53 20.84
CA ASN A 3 4.39 -13.17 20.35
C ASN A 3 3.78 -12.87 18.98
N PHE A 4 3.73 -13.87 18.09
CA PHE A 4 3.17 -13.68 16.73
C PHE A 4 1.65 -13.52 16.79
N GLN A 5 0.98 -14.27 17.66
CA GLN A 5 -0.48 -14.13 17.86
C GLN A 5 -0.81 -12.79 18.49
N LYS A 6 -0.01 -12.32 19.46
CA LYS A 6 -0.17 -11.03 20.10
C LYS A 6 0.04 -9.86 19.13
N ASP A 7 1.04 -9.95 18.25
CA ASP A 7 1.26 -8.95 17.19
C ASP A 7 0.10 -8.89 16.20
N ILE A 8 -0.51 -10.05 15.87
CA ILE A 8 -1.71 -10.11 15.02
C ILE A 8 -2.90 -9.50 15.75
N ASP A 9 -3.11 -9.84 17.04
CA ASP A 9 -4.22 -9.34 17.84
C ASP A 9 -4.08 -7.82 18.11
N ASP A 10 -2.87 -7.32 18.34
CA ASP A 10 -2.61 -5.89 18.51
C ASP A 10 -2.84 -5.12 17.21
N ARG A 11 -2.42 -5.65 16.06
CA ARG A 11 -2.72 -5.09 14.73
C ARG A 11 -4.21 -5.17 14.42
N ALA A 12 -4.87 -6.28 14.72
CA ALA A 12 -6.33 -6.43 14.53
C ALA A 12 -7.13 -5.47 15.43
N ASN A 13 -6.67 -5.19 16.67
CA ASN A 13 -7.30 -4.22 17.56
C ASN A 13 -7.11 -2.77 17.08
N LEU A 14 -5.99 -2.44 16.45
CA LEU A 14 -5.76 -1.13 15.80
C LEU A 14 -6.72 -0.92 14.61
N THR A 15 -6.94 -1.97 13.81
CA THR A 15 -7.86 -1.93 12.65
C THR A 15 -9.34 -1.96 13.02
N LEU A 16 -9.71 -2.36 14.24
CA LEU A 16 -11.10 -2.27 14.73
C LEU A 16 -11.63 -0.82 14.80
N SER A 17 -10.76 0.19 14.76
CA SER A 17 -11.15 1.60 14.77
C SER A 17 -11.61 2.14 13.41
N ASN A 18 -11.43 1.40 12.31
CA ASN A 18 -11.69 1.85 10.92
C ASN A 18 -11.08 3.24 10.62
N ARG A 19 -9.87 3.49 11.12
CA ARG A 19 -9.14 4.75 10.96
C ARG A 19 -7.87 4.54 10.17
N PHE A 20 -7.54 5.52 9.36
CA PHE A 20 -6.31 5.55 8.59
C PHE A 20 -5.16 6.09 9.45
N GLU A 21 -4.13 5.28 9.72
CA GLU A 21 -2.96 5.68 10.48
C GLU A 21 -1.83 6.11 9.53
N LEU A 22 -1.51 7.40 9.56
CA LEU A 22 -0.57 8.05 8.66
C LEU A 22 0.65 8.55 9.44
N LEU A 23 1.85 8.06 9.08
CA LEU A 23 3.10 8.67 9.52
C LEU A 23 3.39 9.88 8.65
N LEU A 24 3.51 11.04 9.27
CA LEU A 24 3.82 12.30 8.60
C LEU A 24 5.33 12.58 8.63
N PHE A 25 5.86 13.05 7.49
CA PHE A 25 7.28 13.36 7.34
C PHE A 25 7.51 14.45 6.30
N ARG A 26 8.74 15.01 6.27
CA ARG A 26 9.16 16.01 5.29
C ARG A 26 10.30 15.51 4.42
N LEU A 27 10.34 16.01 3.19
CA LEU A 27 11.36 15.71 2.18
C LEU A 27 12.19 16.95 1.80
N GLY A 28 12.00 18.05 2.52
CA GLY A 28 12.58 19.34 2.21
C GLY A 28 11.62 20.24 1.42
N THR A 29 12.16 21.13 0.59
CA THR A 29 11.39 22.06 -0.22
C THR A 29 11.13 21.49 -1.61
N SER A 30 9.95 21.73 -2.17
CA SER A 30 9.65 21.41 -3.56
C SER A 30 10.60 22.16 -4.50
N LEU A 31 11.03 21.50 -5.58
CA LEU A 31 11.91 22.12 -6.58
C LEU A 31 11.23 23.28 -7.33
N ASN A 32 9.91 23.28 -7.39
CA ASN A 32 9.11 24.28 -8.11
C ASN A 32 8.63 25.43 -7.22
N GLU A 33 8.56 25.21 -5.91
CA GLU A 33 8.07 26.18 -4.93
C GLU A 33 8.94 26.11 -3.68
N ASN A 34 9.29 27.25 -3.08
CA ASN A 34 10.06 27.29 -1.82
C ASN A 34 9.19 26.91 -0.60
N LYS A 35 8.30 25.95 -0.76
CA LYS A 35 7.41 25.45 0.30
C LYS A 35 7.81 24.03 0.68
N SER A 36 7.94 23.79 1.97
CA SER A 36 8.10 22.44 2.50
C SER A 36 6.73 21.81 2.66
N GLU A 37 6.45 20.83 1.84
CA GLU A 37 5.19 20.09 1.87
C GLU A 37 5.25 18.94 2.87
N LEU A 38 4.08 18.48 3.32
CA LEU A 38 3.94 17.38 4.23
C LEU A 38 3.54 16.12 3.45
N PHE A 39 4.31 15.07 3.66
CA PHE A 39 4.06 13.77 3.06
C PHE A 39 3.63 12.77 4.13
N GLY A 40 2.99 11.72 3.70
CA GLY A 40 2.57 10.65 4.56
C GLY A 40 2.76 9.27 3.95
N ILE A 41 2.97 8.30 4.83
CA ILE A 41 2.95 6.87 4.49
C ILE A 41 2.07 6.15 5.51
N ASN A 42 1.30 5.18 5.05
CA ASN A 42 0.53 4.32 5.93
C ASN A 42 1.45 3.58 6.91
N VAL A 43 1.16 3.68 8.21
CA VAL A 43 1.97 3.08 9.29
C VAL A 43 2.11 1.56 9.14
N PHE A 44 1.09 0.88 8.59
CA PHE A 44 1.14 -0.57 8.40
C PHE A 44 2.14 -1.04 7.34
N LYS A 45 2.57 -0.13 6.45
CA LYS A 45 3.65 -0.38 5.49
C LYS A 45 5.04 -0.23 6.11
N LEU A 46 5.11 0.34 7.33
CA LEU A 46 6.36 0.56 8.06
C LEU A 46 6.70 -0.63 8.95
N ARG A 47 7.96 -1.04 8.90
CA ARG A 47 8.53 -2.00 9.82
C ARG A 47 9.19 -1.32 11.02
N GLU A 48 9.99 -0.29 10.74
CA GLU A 48 10.65 0.52 11.78
C GLU A 48 11.15 1.87 11.21
N ILE A 49 11.44 2.80 12.11
CA ILE A 49 12.00 4.12 11.82
C ILE A 49 13.34 4.19 12.56
N VAL A 50 14.42 4.48 11.84
CA VAL A 50 15.76 4.58 12.42
C VAL A 50 16.47 5.85 11.98
N PRO A 51 17.36 6.45 12.80
CA PRO A 51 18.26 7.50 12.35
C PRO A 51 19.09 6.99 11.17
N MET A 52 19.47 7.89 10.25
CA MET A 52 20.31 7.55 9.11
C MET A 52 21.66 7.00 9.60
N PRO A 53 21.99 5.72 9.35
CA PRO A 53 23.29 5.16 9.66
C PRO A 53 24.30 5.49 8.56
N GLU A 54 25.57 5.14 8.77
CA GLU A 54 26.53 5.08 7.67
C GLU A 54 26.08 4.05 6.63
N PHE A 55 26.20 4.40 5.36
CA PHE A 55 25.83 3.53 4.26
C PHE A 55 26.95 3.38 3.23
N THR A 56 27.00 2.23 2.60
CA THR A 56 27.95 1.94 1.53
C THR A 56 27.30 2.24 0.19
N LYS A 57 27.99 3.03 -0.65
CA LYS A 57 27.55 3.34 -2.01
C LYS A 57 28.32 2.50 -3.02
N PRO A 58 27.74 1.45 -3.60
CA PRO A 58 28.34 0.67 -4.66
C PRO A 58 28.66 1.52 -5.89
N ALA A 59 29.76 1.22 -6.56
CA ALA A 59 30.14 1.91 -7.80
C ALA A 59 29.07 1.69 -8.88
N GLY A 60 28.72 2.75 -9.59
CA GLY A 60 27.72 2.72 -10.68
C GLY A 60 26.26 2.75 -10.22
N MET A 61 25.99 2.86 -8.93
CA MET A 61 24.62 3.05 -8.43
C MET A 61 24.03 4.38 -8.90
N LYS A 62 22.82 4.32 -9.43
CA LYS A 62 22.13 5.49 -10.00
C LYS A 62 21.02 5.99 -9.07
N SER A 63 20.78 7.31 -9.07
CA SER A 63 19.61 7.89 -8.43
C SER A 63 18.33 7.19 -8.92
N PRO A 64 17.34 6.98 -8.04
CA PRO A 64 17.23 7.45 -6.66
C PRO A 64 17.85 6.51 -5.60
N LEU A 65 18.57 5.46 -5.99
CA LEU A 65 19.27 4.62 -5.02
C LEU A 65 20.48 5.37 -4.44
N MET A 66 20.56 5.46 -3.12
CA MET A 66 21.65 6.13 -2.39
C MET A 66 22.79 5.17 -2.05
N GLY A 67 22.48 3.96 -1.61
CA GLY A 67 23.44 2.98 -1.12
C GLY A 67 22.75 1.78 -0.49
N MET A 68 23.56 1.07 0.31
CA MET A 68 23.14 -0.09 1.11
C MET A 68 23.48 0.15 2.57
N VAL A 69 22.57 -0.20 3.47
CA VAL A 69 22.81 -0.19 4.94
C VAL A 69 22.70 -1.60 5.48
N ASN A 70 23.43 -1.85 6.56
CA ASN A 70 23.27 -3.08 7.34
C ASN A 70 22.47 -2.76 8.61
N ILE A 71 21.26 -3.29 8.70
CA ILE A 71 20.38 -3.15 9.86
C ILE A 71 20.01 -4.54 10.35
N ARG A 72 20.40 -4.87 11.59
CA ARG A 72 20.14 -6.19 12.20
C ARG A 72 20.58 -7.36 11.31
N ASP A 73 21.81 -7.30 10.81
CA ASP A 73 22.41 -8.29 9.91
C ASP A 73 21.72 -8.47 8.55
N GLN A 74 20.83 -7.55 8.20
CA GLN A 74 20.17 -7.51 6.90
C GLN A 74 20.69 -6.34 6.08
N VAL A 75 21.18 -6.63 4.87
CA VAL A 75 21.63 -5.60 3.91
C VAL A 75 20.40 -5.07 3.17
N ILE A 76 20.11 -3.79 3.35
CA ILE A 76 18.90 -3.13 2.89
C ILE A 76 19.26 -1.99 1.92
N PRO A 77 18.65 -1.91 0.72
CA PRO A 77 18.83 -0.78 -0.18
C PRO A 77 18.17 0.48 0.39
N VAL A 78 18.84 1.62 0.19
CA VAL A 78 18.37 2.94 0.60
C VAL A 78 17.95 3.74 -0.63
N ILE A 79 16.74 4.26 -0.60
CA ILE A 79 16.12 5.04 -1.66
C ILE A 79 15.98 6.50 -1.18
N ASP A 80 16.45 7.44 -1.99
CA ASP A 80 16.24 8.88 -1.79
C ASP A 80 14.81 9.26 -2.14
N LEU A 81 13.95 9.35 -1.13
CA LEU A 81 12.54 9.66 -1.33
C LEU A 81 12.33 11.13 -1.75
N ALA A 82 13.23 12.02 -1.34
CA ALA A 82 13.18 13.42 -1.77
C ALA A 82 13.44 13.54 -3.27
N ALA A 83 14.45 12.83 -3.79
CA ALA A 83 14.72 12.79 -5.23
C ALA A 83 13.55 12.19 -6.03
N VAL A 84 12.87 11.15 -5.50
CA VAL A 84 11.69 10.56 -6.13
C VAL A 84 10.52 11.53 -6.17
N ALA A 85 10.27 12.27 -5.08
CA ALA A 85 9.17 13.22 -4.97
C ALA A 85 9.47 14.59 -5.61
N GLY A 86 10.67 14.81 -6.13
CA GLY A 86 11.07 16.11 -6.70
C GLY A 86 11.29 17.19 -5.65
N CYS A 87 11.77 16.81 -4.48
CA CYS A 87 12.10 17.68 -3.35
C CYS A 87 13.60 17.81 -3.15
N LYS A 88 14.02 18.89 -2.49
CA LYS A 88 15.41 19.15 -2.09
C LYS A 88 15.47 19.25 -0.57
N PRO A 89 16.13 18.30 0.12
CA PRO A 89 16.33 18.37 1.55
C PRO A 89 17.04 19.66 1.98
N THR A 90 16.58 20.28 3.05
CA THR A 90 17.15 21.52 3.61
C THR A 90 18.22 21.22 4.63
N THR A 91 17.98 20.20 5.48
CA THR A 91 18.88 19.78 6.56
C THR A 91 19.57 18.44 6.29
N GLY A 92 19.33 17.88 5.10
CA GLY A 92 19.80 16.56 4.70
C GLY A 92 18.79 15.46 4.98
N LEU A 93 19.09 14.25 4.51
CA LEU A 93 18.27 13.07 4.77
C LEU A 93 18.76 12.40 6.05
N ASN A 94 17.99 12.48 7.12
CA ASN A 94 18.46 12.16 8.48
C ASN A 94 17.82 10.89 9.06
N ILE A 95 16.74 10.40 8.44
CA ILE A 95 15.95 9.30 8.96
C ILE A 95 15.67 8.29 7.84
N LEU A 96 15.67 7.01 8.19
CA LEU A 96 15.24 5.92 7.33
C LEU A 96 13.88 5.39 7.79
N LEU A 97 12.95 5.33 6.86
CA LEU A 97 11.69 4.60 6.98
C LEU A 97 11.90 3.22 6.36
N ILE A 98 11.93 2.19 7.20
CA ILE A 98 12.12 0.80 6.73
C ILE A 98 10.76 0.20 6.47
N THR A 99 10.56 -0.27 5.25
CA THR A 99 9.32 -0.89 4.80
C THR A 99 9.59 -2.32 4.34
N GLU A 100 8.56 -3.15 4.39
CA GLU A 100 8.59 -4.50 3.83
C GLU A 100 7.44 -4.65 2.84
N TYR A 101 7.77 -4.96 1.59
CA TYR A 101 6.82 -5.19 0.53
C TYR A 101 7.22 -6.42 -0.29
N ALA A 102 6.27 -7.32 -0.56
CA ALA A 102 6.49 -8.54 -1.34
C ALA A 102 7.71 -9.36 -0.87
N ARG A 103 7.91 -9.45 0.47
CA ARG A 103 9.06 -10.13 1.12
C ARG A 103 10.42 -9.46 0.84
N SER A 104 10.43 -8.25 0.32
CA SER A 104 11.63 -7.44 0.15
C SER A 104 11.62 -6.31 1.18
N VAL A 105 12.74 -6.10 1.85
CA VAL A 105 12.93 -5.02 2.81
C VAL A 105 13.74 -3.92 2.16
N GLN A 106 13.27 -2.69 2.25
CA GLN A 106 13.92 -1.49 1.73
C GLN A 106 13.78 -0.33 2.71
N ALA A 107 14.64 0.66 2.56
CA ALA A 107 14.64 1.87 3.37
C ALA A 107 14.43 3.10 2.50
N PHE A 108 13.52 3.97 2.90
CA PHE A 108 13.30 5.29 2.31
C PHE A 108 13.95 6.36 3.17
N ALA A 109 14.86 7.13 2.59
CA ALA A 109 15.52 8.24 3.26
C ALA A 109 14.65 9.48 3.21
N VAL A 110 14.36 10.07 4.38
CA VAL A 110 13.56 11.28 4.56
C VAL A 110 14.31 12.33 5.38
N GLU A 111 13.92 13.60 5.26
CA GLU A 111 14.56 14.70 6.00
C GLU A 111 14.21 14.65 7.48
N SER A 112 12.93 14.60 7.82
CA SER A 112 12.43 14.54 9.19
C SER A 112 11.12 13.78 9.27
N VAL A 113 10.83 13.20 10.44
CA VAL A 113 9.54 12.62 10.79
C VAL A 113 8.86 13.57 11.77
N GLU A 114 7.57 13.82 11.57
CA GLU A 114 6.77 14.69 12.42
C GLU A 114 6.04 13.88 13.49
N ASN A 115 4.91 13.30 13.14
CA ASN A 115 4.06 12.52 14.05
C ASN A 115 3.25 11.46 13.30
N ILE A 116 2.56 10.61 14.05
CA ILE A 116 1.56 9.68 13.51
C ILE A 116 0.18 10.29 13.77
N MET A 117 -0.62 10.42 12.71
CA MET A 117 -2.00 10.88 12.80
C MET A 117 -2.98 9.74 12.52
N ARG A 118 -4.10 9.77 13.26
CA ARG A 118 -5.23 8.87 13.04
C ARG A 118 -6.36 9.65 12.41
N LEU A 119 -6.65 9.36 11.17
CA LEU A 119 -7.63 10.09 10.35
C LEU A 119 -8.86 9.21 10.11
N ASP A 120 -10.01 9.83 10.05
CA ASP A 120 -11.18 9.16 9.51
C ASP A 120 -11.07 9.08 7.98
N TRP A 121 -11.55 8.01 7.38
CA TRP A 121 -11.49 7.83 5.91
C TRP A 121 -12.15 8.98 5.12
N LYS A 122 -13.06 9.73 5.74
CA LYS A 122 -13.65 10.93 5.13
C LYS A 122 -12.66 12.07 4.91
N GLN A 123 -11.55 12.07 5.66
CA GLN A 123 -10.48 13.07 5.54
C GLN A 123 -9.44 12.68 4.47
N VAL A 124 -9.54 11.48 3.89
CA VAL A 124 -8.59 10.95 2.91
C VAL A 124 -9.27 10.89 1.54
N HIS A 125 -8.81 11.73 0.63
CA HIS A 125 -9.39 11.87 -0.71
C HIS A 125 -8.46 11.26 -1.74
N ALA A 126 -8.99 10.39 -2.61
CA ALA A 126 -8.23 9.84 -3.71
C ALA A 126 -7.65 10.95 -4.59
N ALA A 127 -6.37 10.83 -4.91
CA ALA A 127 -5.68 11.79 -5.75
C ALA A 127 -5.83 11.41 -7.22
N GLU A 128 -6.31 12.35 -8.05
CA GLU A 128 -6.28 12.15 -9.50
C GLU A 128 -4.83 12.28 -9.99
N THR A 129 -4.29 11.22 -10.57
CA THR A 129 -2.87 11.12 -11.01
C THR A 129 -2.44 12.27 -11.93
N ALA A 130 -3.38 12.89 -12.65
CA ALA A 130 -3.10 14.00 -13.54
C ALA A 130 -2.78 15.32 -12.79
N VAL A 131 -3.22 15.46 -11.55
CA VAL A 131 -3.10 16.69 -10.75
C VAL A 131 -2.06 16.54 -9.65
N SER A 132 -1.97 15.36 -9.02
CA SER A 132 -1.21 15.14 -7.79
C SER A 132 0.18 14.51 -7.99
N GLY A 133 0.51 14.08 -9.19
CA GLY A 133 1.79 13.40 -9.48
C GLY A 133 1.70 11.87 -9.41
N ARG A 134 2.74 11.22 -9.98
CA ARG A 134 2.75 9.77 -10.25
C ARG A 134 2.69 8.89 -9.00
N TYR A 135 3.24 9.34 -7.88
CA TYR A 135 3.44 8.55 -6.67
C TYR A 135 2.53 8.94 -5.50
N ILE A 136 1.49 9.74 -5.75
CA ILE A 136 0.53 10.15 -4.73
C ILE A 136 -0.76 9.37 -4.95
N THR A 137 -1.18 8.59 -3.93
CA THR A 137 -2.44 7.83 -3.96
C THR A 137 -3.60 8.65 -3.48
N SER A 138 -3.37 9.49 -2.45
CA SER A 138 -4.42 10.28 -1.83
C SER A 138 -3.88 11.54 -1.17
N ILE A 139 -4.78 12.46 -0.88
CA ILE A 139 -4.51 13.68 -0.13
C ILE A 139 -5.28 13.58 1.17
N ALA A 140 -4.57 13.70 2.29
CA ALA A 140 -5.13 13.66 3.63
C ALA A 140 -5.34 15.08 4.17
N CYS A 141 -6.56 15.42 4.61
CA CYS A 141 -6.88 16.65 5.30
C CYS A 141 -6.63 16.45 6.80
N LEU A 142 -5.63 17.14 7.36
CA LEU A 142 -5.16 16.90 8.72
C LEU A 142 -6.01 17.59 9.78
N ASP A 143 -6.68 18.68 9.43
CA ASP A 143 -7.53 19.44 10.35
C ASP A 143 -8.87 19.81 9.71
N GLU A 144 -9.97 19.38 10.36
CA GLU A 144 -11.32 19.75 9.93
C GLU A 144 -11.76 21.14 10.49
N LYS A 145 -10.98 21.75 11.39
CA LYS A 145 -11.45 22.87 12.24
C LYS A 145 -10.71 24.19 12.01
N THR A 146 -9.59 24.18 11.34
CA THR A 146 -8.82 25.39 11.07
C THR A 146 -8.93 25.80 9.60
N ASP A 147 -9.00 27.13 9.36
CA ASP A 147 -8.94 27.71 8.01
C ASP A 147 -7.57 27.48 7.31
N THR A 148 -6.65 26.80 7.96
CA THR A 148 -5.40 26.32 7.39
C THR A 148 -5.67 24.95 6.74
N ASN A 149 -5.67 24.91 5.41
CA ASN A 149 -5.71 23.68 4.63
C ASN A 149 -4.39 22.90 4.84
N ASP A 150 -4.21 22.29 6.02
CA ASP A 150 -3.07 21.44 6.27
C ASP A 150 -3.32 20.09 5.58
N LEU A 151 -2.71 19.95 4.41
CA LEU A 151 -2.81 18.76 3.57
C LEU A 151 -1.52 17.97 3.66
N ALA A 152 -1.65 16.64 3.68
CA ALA A 152 -0.53 15.73 3.51
C ALA A 152 -0.73 14.87 2.26
N MET A 153 0.33 14.73 1.47
CA MET A 153 0.35 13.88 0.28
C MET A 153 0.73 12.45 0.68
N VAL A 154 -0.18 11.51 0.48
CA VAL A 154 0.05 10.09 0.80
C VAL A 154 0.80 9.43 -0.36
N LEU A 155 2.00 8.91 -0.08
CA LEU A 155 2.87 8.31 -1.09
C LEU A 155 2.57 6.83 -1.32
N ASP A 156 2.55 6.44 -2.60
CA ASP A 156 2.51 5.06 -3.06
C ASP A 156 3.94 4.48 -3.10
N VAL A 157 4.38 3.96 -1.96
CA VAL A 157 5.72 3.35 -1.86
C VAL A 157 5.86 2.08 -2.69
N GLU A 158 4.77 1.40 -3.00
CA GLU A 158 4.76 0.20 -3.82
C GLU A 158 4.99 0.54 -5.28
N GLN A 159 4.31 1.60 -5.78
CA GLN A 159 4.56 2.10 -7.13
C GLN A 159 5.99 2.64 -7.27
N ILE A 160 6.51 3.33 -6.24
CA ILE A 160 7.91 3.80 -6.23
C ILE A 160 8.86 2.61 -6.37
N LEU A 161 8.68 1.56 -5.57
CA LEU A 161 9.51 0.36 -5.62
C LEU A 161 9.41 -0.36 -6.96
N TYR A 162 8.21 -0.49 -7.49
CA TYR A 162 7.98 -1.10 -8.80
C TYR A 162 8.78 -0.41 -9.90
N ASP A 163 8.81 0.92 -9.89
CA ASP A 163 9.51 1.70 -10.91
C ASP A 163 11.04 1.66 -10.75
N ILE A 164 11.54 1.56 -9.51
CA ILE A 164 12.98 1.54 -9.23
C ILE A 164 13.58 0.14 -9.41
N THR A 165 12.82 -0.92 -9.12
CA THR A 165 13.30 -2.31 -9.13
C THR A 165 12.45 -3.24 -10.01
N PRO A 166 12.25 -2.94 -11.30
CA PRO A 166 11.35 -3.72 -12.15
C PRO A 166 11.76 -5.19 -12.31
N ALA A 167 13.06 -5.50 -12.23
CA ALA A 167 13.57 -6.85 -12.45
C ALA A 167 13.17 -7.87 -11.36
N ASN A 168 12.78 -7.44 -10.16
CA ASN A 168 12.39 -8.34 -9.08
C ASN A 168 10.93 -8.85 -9.23
N HIS A 169 10.14 -8.24 -10.09
CA HIS A 169 8.71 -8.54 -10.22
C HIS A 169 8.39 -9.68 -11.18
N ASP A 170 9.26 -9.92 -12.17
CA ASP A 170 9.06 -10.99 -13.17
C ASP A 170 9.39 -12.38 -12.64
N LEU A 171 10.21 -12.50 -11.58
CA LEU A 171 10.66 -13.78 -11.06
C LEU A 171 9.56 -14.58 -10.32
N HIS A 172 8.52 -13.91 -9.82
CA HIS A 172 7.42 -14.59 -9.13
C HIS A 172 6.34 -15.12 -10.06
N ALA A 173 6.16 -14.54 -11.25
CA ALA A 173 5.14 -14.96 -12.20
C ALA A 173 5.48 -16.29 -12.91
N THR A 174 6.76 -16.65 -13.01
CA THR A 174 7.20 -17.84 -13.76
C THR A 174 6.92 -19.17 -13.04
N ASN A 175 6.76 -19.19 -11.71
CA ASN A 175 6.53 -20.41 -10.94
C ASN A 175 5.05 -20.77 -10.72
N LEU A 176 4.11 -19.91 -11.13
CA LEU A 176 2.67 -20.12 -10.89
C LEU A 176 1.99 -21.02 -11.93
N LYS A 177 2.66 -21.35 -13.03
CA LYS A 177 2.07 -22.11 -14.16
C LYS A 177 1.75 -23.59 -13.89
N THR A 178 2.05 -24.11 -12.71
CA THR A 178 1.95 -25.56 -12.44
C THR A 178 0.74 -25.96 -11.59
N THR A 179 0.02 -25.05 -10.98
CA THR A 179 -1.12 -25.40 -10.12
C THR A 179 -2.43 -25.06 -10.82
N LYS A 180 -3.11 -26.05 -11.36
CA LYS A 180 -4.49 -25.89 -11.85
C LYS A 180 -5.44 -25.87 -10.64
N PHE A 181 -6.15 -24.78 -10.48
CA PHE A 181 -7.23 -24.69 -9.48
C PHE A 181 -8.53 -25.17 -10.11
N ASN A 182 -9.19 -26.10 -9.46
CA ASN A 182 -10.50 -26.57 -9.91
C ASN A 182 -11.57 -25.65 -9.35
N ILE A 183 -11.83 -24.54 -10.03
CA ILE A 183 -12.93 -23.63 -9.71
C ILE A 183 -14.17 -23.99 -10.50
N LYS A 184 -15.35 -23.72 -9.95
CA LYS A 184 -16.61 -23.98 -10.65
C LYS A 184 -16.69 -23.11 -11.93
N PRO A 185 -17.09 -23.68 -13.07
CA PRO A 185 -17.30 -22.91 -14.29
C PRO A 185 -18.30 -21.77 -14.06
N GLY A 186 -17.92 -20.56 -14.46
CA GLY A 186 -18.73 -19.36 -14.29
C GLY A 186 -18.58 -18.64 -12.97
N SER A 187 -17.82 -19.20 -11.99
CA SER A 187 -17.45 -18.46 -10.78
C SER A 187 -16.25 -17.56 -11.01
N VAL A 188 -16.15 -16.48 -10.24
CA VAL A 188 -15.11 -15.47 -10.34
C VAL A 188 -14.42 -15.22 -9.00
N ALA A 189 -13.17 -14.79 -9.03
CA ALA A 189 -12.52 -14.19 -7.87
C ALA A 189 -12.95 -12.72 -7.76
N ILE A 190 -13.28 -12.25 -6.56
CA ILE A 190 -13.48 -10.84 -6.25
C ILE A 190 -12.19 -10.35 -5.57
N VAL A 191 -11.60 -9.30 -6.12
CA VAL A 191 -10.35 -8.71 -5.59
C VAL A 191 -10.64 -7.28 -5.18
N ALA A 192 -10.29 -6.91 -3.95
CA ALA A 192 -10.32 -5.55 -3.45
C ALA A 192 -8.88 -5.13 -3.08
N GLU A 193 -8.34 -4.14 -3.78
CA GLU A 193 -6.95 -3.69 -3.66
C GLU A 193 -6.82 -2.25 -4.16
N ASP A 194 -6.38 -1.32 -3.35
CA ASP A 194 -6.28 0.10 -3.71
C ASP A 194 -4.97 0.42 -4.46
N SER A 195 -3.89 -0.31 -4.18
CA SER A 195 -2.63 -0.17 -4.89
C SER A 195 -2.76 -0.66 -6.34
N LYS A 196 -2.51 0.22 -7.30
CA LYS A 196 -2.54 -0.12 -8.73
C LYS A 196 -1.54 -1.22 -9.08
N VAL A 197 -0.37 -1.20 -8.44
CA VAL A 197 0.71 -2.19 -8.67
C VAL A 197 0.30 -3.55 -8.13
N ALA A 198 -0.12 -3.61 -6.85
CA ALA A 198 -0.54 -4.85 -6.21
C ALA A 198 -1.75 -5.44 -6.95
N ARG A 199 -2.72 -4.62 -7.34
CA ARG A 199 -3.88 -5.03 -8.12
C ARG A 199 -3.49 -5.63 -9.48
N SER A 200 -2.54 -5.01 -10.20
CA SER A 200 -2.03 -5.55 -11.46
C SER A 200 -1.27 -6.87 -11.28
N MET A 201 -0.53 -7.02 -10.18
CA MET A 201 0.14 -8.29 -9.85
C MET A 201 -0.86 -9.40 -9.53
N LEU A 202 -1.89 -9.11 -8.74
CA LEU A 202 -2.97 -10.05 -8.45
C LEU A 202 -3.71 -10.47 -9.72
N GLU A 203 -4.02 -9.52 -10.61
CA GLU A 203 -4.65 -9.79 -11.89
C GLU A 203 -3.82 -10.77 -12.73
N LYS A 204 -2.53 -10.48 -12.93
CA LYS A 204 -1.61 -11.34 -13.67
C LYS A 204 -1.46 -12.72 -13.02
N GLY A 205 -1.40 -12.78 -11.69
CA GLY A 205 -1.32 -14.01 -10.93
C GLY A 205 -2.56 -14.88 -11.12
N LEU A 206 -3.75 -14.31 -10.98
CA LEU A 206 -5.02 -15.01 -11.17
C LEU A 206 -5.20 -15.45 -12.63
N GLN A 207 -4.83 -14.60 -13.59
CA GLN A 207 -4.84 -14.95 -15.01
C GLN A 207 -3.90 -16.12 -15.33
N ALA A 208 -2.68 -16.14 -14.74
CA ALA A 208 -1.74 -17.25 -14.91
C ALA A 208 -2.26 -18.58 -14.32
N MET A 209 -3.14 -18.50 -13.31
CA MET A 209 -3.82 -19.64 -12.72
C MET A 209 -5.15 -19.99 -13.41
N GLU A 210 -5.49 -19.30 -14.50
CA GLU A 210 -6.77 -19.46 -15.23
C GLU A 210 -8.01 -19.16 -14.35
N ILE A 211 -7.89 -18.28 -13.36
CA ILE A 211 -8.98 -17.87 -12.47
C ILE A 211 -9.56 -16.54 -12.98
N PRO A 212 -10.80 -16.49 -13.45
CA PRO A 212 -11.47 -15.24 -13.80
C PRO A 212 -11.58 -14.33 -12.57
N ALA A 213 -11.20 -13.06 -12.71
CA ALA A 213 -11.21 -12.13 -11.60
C ALA A 213 -11.93 -10.83 -11.94
N GLN A 214 -12.55 -10.22 -10.92
CA GLN A 214 -13.11 -8.87 -10.96
C GLN A 214 -12.39 -8.05 -9.89
N LEU A 215 -11.76 -6.96 -10.34
CA LEU A 215 -10.90 -6.15 -9.51
C LEU A 215 -11.62 -4.85 -9.12
N HIS A 216 -11.54 -4.51 -7.85
CA HIS A 216 -12.15 -3.34 -7.23
C HIS A 216 -11.08 -2.54 -6.50
N ILE A 217 -11.23 -1.22 -6.43
CA ILE A 217 -10.27 -0.31 -5.81
C ILE A 217 -10.55 -0.17 -4.31
N THR A 218 -11.81 -0.39 -3.90
CA THR A 218 -12.24 -0.25 -2.50
C THR A 218 -12.97 -1.50 -2.02
N GLY A 219 -12.93 -1.74 -0.72
CA GLY A 219 -13.73 -2.81 -0.12
C GLY A 219 -15.22 -2.58 -0.27
N LYS A 220 -15.66 -1.32 -0.41
CA LYS A 220 -17.06 -0.96 -0.64
C LYS A 220 -17.53 -1.42 -2.02
N ASP A 221 -16.77 -1.11 -3.08
CA ASP A 221 -17.10 -1.55 -4.44
C ASP A 221 -17.16 -3.08 -4.53
N ALA A 222 -16.20 -3.76 -3.89
CA ALA A 222 -16.20 -5.22 -3.81
C ALA A 222 -17.43 -5.74 -3.07
N TRP A 223 -17.84 -5.12 -1.96
CA TRP A 223 -19.04 -5.48 -1.21
C TRP A 223 -20.33 -5.31 -2.04
N GLU A 224 -20.47 -4.20 -2.75
CA GLU A 224 -21.60 -3.96 -3.65
C GLU A 224 -21.67 -5.04 -4.74
N LYS A 225 -20.52 -5.40 -5.34
CA LYS A 225 -20.45 -6.46 -6.33
C LYS A 225 -20.83 -7.83 -5.76
N ILE A 226 -20.35 -8.16 -4.56
CA ILE A 226 -20.72 -9.40 -3.87
C ILE A 226 -22.23 -9.45 -3.66
N GLY A 227 -22.86 -8.34 -3.26
CA GLY A 227 -24.31 -8.24 -3.10
C GLY A 227 -25.07 -8.52 -4.40
N VAL A 228 -24.61 -7.99 -5.52
CA VAL A 228 -25.20 -8.28 -6.85
C VAL A 228 -25.10 -9.76 -7.19
N LEU A 229 -23.94 -10.38 -6.98
CA LEU A 229 -23.73 -11.81 -7.27
C LEU A 229 -24.55 -12.72 -6.33
N ALA A 230 -24.70 -12.30 -5.07
CA ALA A 230 -25.56 -13.01 -4.11
C ALA A 230 -27.03 -12.99 -4.53
N ALA A 231 -27.55 -11.83 -4.95
CA ALA A 231 -28.89 -11.69 -5.46
C ALA A 231 -29.14 -12.55 -6.73
N GLN A 232 -28.15 -12.60 -7.63
CA GLN A 232 -28.21 -13.46 -8.81
C GLN A 232 -28.24 -14.94 -8.43
N ALA A 233 -27.38 -15.38 -7.51
CA ALA A 233 -27.35 -16.77 -7.02
C ALA A 233 -28.71 -17.17 -6.41
N GLN A 234 -29.29 -16.27 -5.60
CA GLN A 234 -30.63 -16.49 -5.01
C GLN A 234 -31.71 -16.61 -6.06
N ALA A 235 -31.73 -15.74 -7.07
CA ALA A 235 -32.70 -15.77 -8.16
C ALA A 235 -32.60 -17.04 -9.01
N GLU A 236 -31.40 -17.58 -9.18
CA GLU A 236 -31.13 -18.82 -9.91
C GLU A 236 -31.30 -20.08 -9.04
N GLY A 237 -31.48 -19.94 -7.74
CA GLY A 237 -31.62 -21.07 -6.80
C GLY A 237 -30.30 -21.86 -6.60
N VAL A 238 -29.15 -21.19 -6.77
CA VAL A 238 -27.84 -21.81 -6.62
C VAL A 238 -27.08 -21.20 -5.43
N PRO A 239 -26.11 -21.91 -4.83
CA PRO A 239 -25.32 -21.35 -3.74
C PRO A 239 -24.39 -20.24 -4.27
N ILE A 240 -24.06 -19.27 -3.41
CA ILE A 240 -23.15 -18.14 -3.74
C ILE A 240 -21.79 -18.63 -4.22
N THR A 241 -21.32 -19.79 -3.77
CA THR A 241 -20.07 -20.44 -4.19
C THR A 241 -20.06 -20.83 -5.66
N ASP A 242 -21.19 -20.82 -6.33
CA ASP A 242 -21.28 -21.06 -7.79
C ASP A 242 -21.01 -19.77 -8.58
N LYS A 243 -21.08 -18.60 -7.92
CA LYS A 243 -20.80 -17.28 -8.50
C LYS A 243 -19.43 -16.74 -8.05
N ILE A 244 -19.05 -16.99 -6.81
CA ILE A 244 -17.81 -16.46 -6.22
C ILE A 244 -16.93 -17.63 -5.78
N ALA A 245 -15.76 -17.77 -6.43
CA ALA A 245 -14.78 -18.79 -6.10
C ALA A 245 -13.97 -18.43 -4.84
N LEU A 246 -13.56 -17.16 -4.74
CA LEU A 246 -12.81 -16.63 -3.60
C LEU A 246 -12.94 -15.11 -3.55
N VAL A 247 -12.64 -14.53 -2.39
CA VAL A 247 -12.47 -13.10 -2.19
C VAL A 247 -11.07 -12.86 -1.67
N LEU A 248 -10.30 -12.01 -2.37
CA LEU A 248 -9.00 -11.51 -1.96
C LEU A 248 -9.16 -10.04 -1.60
N THR A 249 -8.69 -9.63 -0.46
CA THR A 249 -8.79 -8.24 -0.03
C THR A 249 -7.49 -7.78 0.60
N ASP A 250 -7.04 -6.55 0.24
CA ASP A 250 -6.10 -5.85 1.07
C ASP A 250 -6.75 -5.52 2.42
N LEU A 251 -5.92 -5.32 3.44
CA LEU A 251 -6.40 -5.00 4.78
C LEU A 251 -6.81 -3.55 4.90
N GLU A 252 -6.13 -2.65 4.18
CA GLU A 252 -6.27 -1.22 4.30
C GLU A 252 -6.60 -0.55 2.99
N MET A 253 -7.86 -0.21 2.84
CA MET A 253 -8.39 0.46 1.66
C MET A 253 -9.30 1.62 2.05
N PRO A 254 -9.40 2.66 1.21
CA PRO A 254 -10.39 3.71 1.37
C PRO A 254 -11.82 3.17 1.48
N GLU A 255 -12.69 3.91 2.15
CA GLU A 255 -14.12 3.69 2.33
C GLU A 255 -14.51 2.42 3.11
N MET A 256 -13.89 1.28 2.85
CA MET A 256 -14.11 0.04 3.60
C MET A 256 -12.82 -0.79 3.60
N ASP A 257 -12.29 -1.02 4.79
CA ASP A 257 -11.14 -1.90 5.02
C ASP A 257 -11.45 -3.38 4.82
N GLY A 258 -10.41 -4.20 4.61
CA GLY A 258 -10.57 -5.65 4.36
C GLY A 258 -11.12 -6.44 5.54
N PHE A 259 -10.91 -5.99 6.77
CA PHE A 259 -11.50 -6.63 7.95
C PHE A 259 -13.00 -6.41 7.99
N THR A 260 -13.46 -5.19 7.72
CA THR A 260 -14.88 -4.85 7.64
C THR A 260 -15.55 -5.61 6.49
N LEU A 261 -14.90 -5.68 5.32
CA LEU A 261 -15.39 -6.47 4.20
C LEU A 261 -15.51 -7.95 4.58
N THR A 262 -14.46 -8.55 5.14
CA THR A 262 -14.45 -9.96 5.55
C THR A 262 -15.53 -10.25 6.59
N ARG A 263 -15.71 -9.37 7.58
CA ARG A 263 -16.75 -9.52 8.59
C ARG A 263 -18.14 -9.50 7.97
N LYS A 264 -18.42 -8.56 7.05
CA LYS A 264 -19.71 -8.48 6.34
C LYS A 264 -20.02 -9.72 5.50
N ILE A 265 -18.99 -10.35 4.91
CA ILE A 265 -19.16 -11.58 4.12
C ILE A 265 -19.50 -12.78 5.01
N LYS A 266 -18.99 -12.80 6.25
CA LYS A 266 -19.20 -13.93 7.18
C LYS A 266 -20.46 -13.83 8.02
N THR A 267 -21.14 -12.67 8.05
CA THR A 267 -22.43 -12.47 8.75
C THR A 267 -23.59 -12.70 7.82
#